data_4e44b657069b5867cfef967fe3350a97
#
_entry.id   4e44b657069b5867cfef967fe3350a97
#
_cell.length_a   1.000
_cell.length_b   1.000
_cell.length_c   1.000
_cell.angle_alpha   90.00
_cell.angle_beta   90.00
_cell.angle_gamma   90.00
#
_symmetry.space_group_name_H-M   'P 1'
#
loop_
_entity.id
_entity.type
_entity.pdbx_description
1 polymer ?
#
loop_
_entity_poly.entity_id
_entity_poly.type
_entity_poly.pdbx_seq_one_letter_code
_entity_poly.pdbx_strand_id
1 'polypeptide(L)'
;MRIALASFSTLILACSVSMAQTPPAQPYNQDVRQLNTDIRNNAADVRQDSADARHDQADISRDQVARNLDKQREQQDLARGDVKGAQYWNKQRKDENAEIRHDKKDLAHSNLDVKNAKARLSKDVAVRNHDVAQRNGAAKKI
;
A
#
# COMPACT_ATOMS: atom_id res chain seq x y z
N MET A 1 78.66 -42.53 33.57
CA MET A 1 77.25 -42.15 33.80
C MET A 1 76.78 -41.46 32.52
N ARG A 2 76.06 -42.16 31.66
CA ARG A 2 75.58 -41.61 30.37
C ARG A 2 74.09 -41.59 30.39
N ILE A 3 73.50 -40.39 30.34
CA ILE A 3 72.05 -40.14 30.32
C ILE A 3 71.58 -40.04 28.86
N ALA A 4 70.79 -41.01 28.42
CA ALA A 4 70.19 -41.02 27.10
C ALA A 4 68.97 -40.12 27.10
N LEU A 5 68.91 -39.07 26.24
CA LEU A 5 67.73 -38.30 25.98
C LEU A 5 66.88 -39.00 24.92
N ALA A 6 65.65 -39.38 25.28
CA ALA A 6 64.67 -39.90 24.35
C ALA A 6 63.90 -38.71 23.74
N SER A 7 64.02 -38.58 22.43
CA SER A 7 63.25 -37.59 21.65
C SER A 7 61.85 -38.12 21.38
N PHE A 8 60.84 -37.43 21.95
CA PHE A 8 59.46 -37.68 21.61
C PHE A 8 59.08 -36.84 20.38
N SER A 9 58.86 -37.51 19.26
CA SER A 9 58.29 -36.89 18.06
C SER A 9 56.76 -36.87 18.16
N THR A 10 56.23 -35.69 18.39
CA THR A 10 54.78 -35.47 18.39
C THR A 10 54.29 -35.30 16.96
N LEU A 11 53.58 -36.30 16.49
CA LEU A 11 52.90 -36.23 15.15
C LEU A 11 51.61 -35.38 15.30
N ILE A 12 51.65 -34.15 14.80
CA ILE A 12 50.46 -33.29 14.77
C ILE A 12 49.66 -33.68 13.51
N LEU A 13 48.55 -34.39 13.71
CA LEU A 13 47.57 -34.68 12.67
C LEU A 13 46.73 -33.42 12.45
N ALA A 14 47.03 -32.66 11.37
CA ALA A 14 46.22 -31.53 10.97
C ALA A 14 44.94 -32.05 10.30
N CYS A 15 43.84 -32.11 11.10
CA CYS A 15 42.49 -32.25 10.57
C CYS A 15 42.12 -30.96 9.83
N SER A 16 42.25 -30.93 8.52
CA SER A 16 41.67 -29.91 7.68
C SER A 16 40.16 -30.09 7.66
N VAL A 17 39.47 -29.32 8.52
CA VAL A 17 38.03 -29.15 8.43
C VAL A 17 37.74 -28.37 7.15
N SER A 18 37.37 -29.08 6.08
CA SER A 18 36.76 -28.46 4.89
C SER A 18 35.43 -27.85 5.37
N MET A 19 35.48 -26.56 5.68
CA MET A 19 34.26 -25.76 5.78
C MET A 19 33.61 -25.80 4.41
N ALA A 20 32.55 -26.59 4.29
CA ALA A 20 31.66 -26.52 3.15
C ALA A 20 31.17 -25.06 3.07
N GLN A 21 31.75 -24.29 2.15
CA GLN A 21 31.26 -22.96 1.82
C GLN A 21 29.82 -23.12 1.37
N THR A 22 28.87 -22.73 2.22
CA THR A 22 27.49 -22.53 1.80
C THR A 22 27.52 -21.62 0.58
N PRO A 23 27.01 -22.07 -0.58
CA PRO A 23 27.03 -21.23 -1.77
C PRO A 23 26.39 -19.89 -1.41
N PRO A 24 26.96 -18.75 -1.81
CA PRO A 24 26.42 -17.44 -1.49
C PRO A 24 24.95 -17.44 -1.90
N ALA A 25 24.07 -17.08 -0.94
CA ALA A 25 22.64 -16.99 -1.20
C ALA A 25 22.45 -16.13 -2.44
N GLN A 26 21.88 -16.75 -3.49
CA GLN A 26 21.82 -16.13 -4.82
C GLN A 26 21.14 -14.76 -4.68
N PRO A 27 21.70 -13.66 -5.16
CA PRO A 27 21.11 -12.31 -5.04
C PRO A 27 19.66 -12.26 -5.50
N TYR A 28 19.28 -13.06 -6.49
CA TYR A 28 17.90 -13.25 -6.96
C TYR A 28 16.87 -13.62 -5.88
N ASN A 29 17.24 -14.32 -4.81
CA ASN A 29 16.30 -14.68 -3.76
C ASN A 29 15.96 -13.49 -2.85
N GLN A 30 16.87 -12.54 -2.70
CA GLN A 30 16.62 -11.33 -1.93
C GLN A 30 15.69 -10.37 -2.71
N ASP A 31 15.93 -10.21 -4.00
CA ASP A 31 15.12 -9.34 -4.86
C ASP A 31 13.66 -9.81 -4.96
N VAL A 32 13.45 -11.13 -5.14
CA VAL A 32 12.08 -11.69 -5.16
C VAL A 32 11.38 -11.56 -3.80
N ARG A 33 12.10 -11.67 -2.69
CA ARG A 33 11.53 -11.46 -1.35
C ARG A 33 11.14 -10.00 -1.14
N GLN A 34 11.99 -9.07 -1.54
CA GLN A 34 11.70 -7.64 -1.49
C GLN A 34 10.48 -7.30 -2.35
N LEU A 35 10.45 -7.74 -3.60
CA LEU A 35 9.32 -7.55 -4.49
C LEU A 35 8.00 -8.11 -3.93
N ASN A 36 8.02 -9.26 -3.27
CA ASN A 36 6.84 -9.79 -2.61
C ASN A 36 6.37 -8.92 -1.44
N THR A 37 7.29 -8.28 -0.73
CA THR A 37 6.97 -7.32 0.33
C THR A 37 6.36 -6.06 -0.27
N ASP A 38 6.95 -5.51 -1.32
CA ASP A 38 6.46 -4.33 -2.02
C ASP A 38 5.08 -4.56 -2.64
N ILE A 39 4.83 -5.72 -3.23
CA ILE A 39 3.52 -6.14 -3.72
C ILE A 39 2.47 -6.17 -2.61
N ARG A 40 2.83 -6.69 -1.41
CA ARG A 40 1.90 -6.71 -0.27
C ARG A 40 1.59 -5.31 0.22
N ASN A 41 2.60 -4.45 0.33
CA ASN A 41 2.45 -3.06 0.75
C ASN A 41 1.58 -2.29 -0.27
N ASN A 42 1.90 -2.34 -1.55
CA ASN A 42 1.12 -1.69 -2.60
C ASN A 42 -0.32 -2.24 -2.68
N ALA A 43 -0.54 -3.52 -2.37
CA ALA A 43 -1.89 -4.09 -2.28
C ALA A 43 -2.64 -3.59 -1.04
N ALA A 44 -1.94 -3.28 0.06
CA ALA A 44 -2.54 -2.63 1.23
C ALA A 44 -2.91 -1.18 0.93
N ASP A 45 -2.02 -0.43 0.25
CA ASP A 45 -2.28 0.94 -0.19
C ASP A 45 -3.52 1.01 -1.08
N VAL A 46 -3.63 0.14 -2.09
CA VAL A 46 -4.83 0.06 -2.96
C VAL A 46 -6.11 -0.16 -2.14
N ARG A 47 -6.05 -0.99 -1.08
CA ARG A 47 -7.22 -1.23 -0.23
C ARG A 47 -7.57 0.01 0.61
N GLN A 48 -6.56 0.67 1.19
CA GLN A 48 -6.74 1.87 1.98
C GLN A 48 -7.31 3.00 1.12
N ASP A 49 -6.64 3.36 0.03
CA ASP A 49 -7.07 4.42 -0.88
C ASP A 49 -8.48 4.16 -1.43
N SER A 50 -8.82 2.88 -1.70
CA SER A 50 -10.17 2.50 -2.13
C SER A 50 -11.21 2.61 -1.02
N ALA A 51 -10.82 2.48 0.25
CA ALA A 51 -11.71 2.71 1.38
C ALA A 51 -11.97 4.21 1.57
N ASP A 52 -10.92 5.02 1.45
CA ASP A 52 -11.01 6.48 1.55
C ASP A 52 -11.91 7.05 0.44
N ALA A 53 -11.72 6.62 -0.82
CA ALA A 53 -12.60 7.01 -1.92
C ALA A 53 -14.08 6.62 -1.70
N ARG A 54 -14.35 5.48 -1.05
CA ARG A 54 -15.73 5.11 -0.69
C ARG A 54 -16.30 5.95 0.43
N HIS A 55 -15.46 6.35 1.40
CA HIS A 55 -15.86 7.26 2.48
C HIS A 55 -16.24 8.62 1.90
N ASP A 56 -15.38 9.22 1.10
CA ASP A 56 -15.63 10.51 0.42
C ASP A 56 -16.94 10.47 -0.41
N GLN A 57 -17.18 9.37 -1.12
CA GLN A 57 -18.42 9.20 -1.89
C GLN A 57 -19.66 9.11 -1.00
N ALA A 58 -19.54 8.49 0.18
CA ALA A 58 -20.63 8.40 1.15
C ALA A 58 -20.93 9.76 1.77
N ASP A 59 -19.89 10.56 2.05
CA ASP A 59 -20.04 11.92 2.60
C ASP A 59 -20.73 12.83 1.59
N ILE A 60 -20.28 12.85 0.34
CA ILE A 60 -20.96 13.55 -0.76
C ILE A 60 -22.45 13.18 -0.83
N SER A 61 -22.77 11.91 -0.67
CA SER A 61 -24.15 11.44 -0.75
C SER A 61 -24.99 11.94 0.43
N ARG A 62 -24.44 11.96 1.66
CA ARG A 62 -25.08 12.50 2.86
C ARG A 62 -25.37 14.00 2.71
N ASP A 63 -24.37 14.76 2.29
CA ASP A 63 -24.49 16.21 2.14
C ASP A 63 -25.47 16.59 1.03
N GLN A 64 -25.55 15.80 -0.04
CA GLN A 64 -26.57 15.99 -1.06
C GLN A 64 -27.99 15.79 -0.52
N VAL A 65 -28.19 14.81 0.37
CA VAL A 65 -29.46 14.59 1.04
C VAL A 65 -29.79 15.75 1.99
N ALA A 66 -28.84 16.18 2.82
CA ALA A 66 -28.99 17.31 3.74
C ALA A 66 -29.37 18.59 2.97
N ARG A 67 -28.60 18.91 1.92
CA ARG A 67 -28.87 20.05 1.03
C ARG A 67 -30.27 20.01 0.42
N ASN A 68 -30.74 18.86 -0.01
CA ASN A 68 -32.05 18.71 -0.61
C ASN A 68 -33.15 18.90 0.43
N LEU A 69 -32.95 18.44 1.66
CA LEU A 69 -33.84 18.64 2.77
C LEU A 69 -33.92 20.13 3.14
N ASP A 70 -32.81 20.82 3.20
CA ASP A 70 -32.75 22.26 3.50
C ASP A 70 -33.42 23.08 2.41
N LYS A 71 -33.32 22.67 1.15
CA LYS A 71 -34.08 23.28 0.06
C LYS A 71 -35.59 23.11 0.24
N GLN A 72 -36.04 21.96 0.70
CA GLN A 72 -37.47 21.72 0.98
C GLN A 72 -37.97 22.60 2.16
N ARG A 73 -37.18 22.73 3.23
CA ARG A 73 -37.48 23.57 4.39
C ARG A 73 -37.52 25.04 3.99
N GLU A 74 -36.54 25.51 3.19
CA GLU A 74 -36.54 26.87 2.63
C GLU A 74 -37.87 27.17 1.88
N GLN A 75 -38.30 26.24 1.03
CA GLN A 75 -39.53 26.38 0.26
C GLN A 75 -40.78 26.37 1.16
N GLN A 76 -40.81 25.54 2.20
CA GLN A 76 -41.93 25.50 3.15
C GLN A 76 -42.02 26.79 3.95
N ASP A 77 -40.91 27.36 4.39
CA ASP A 77 -40.89 28.60 5.16
C ASP A 77 -41.30 29.80 4.29
N LEU A 78 -40.85 29.84 3.04
CA LEU A 78 -41.30 30.83 2.04
C LEU A 78 -42.83 30.75 1.84
N ALA A 79 -43.37 29.54 1.72
CA ALA A 79 -44.82 29.33 1.53
C ALA A 79 -45.64 29.77 2.75
N ARG A 80 -45.03 29.77 3.95
CA ARG A 80 -45.64 30.25 5.21
C ARG A 80 -45.42 31.76 5.45
N GLY A 81 -44.63 32.42 4.60
CA GLY A 81 -44.23 33.80 4.80
C GLY A 81 -43.10 33.99 5.83
N ASP A 82 -42.48 32.91 6.30
CA ASP A 82 -41.33 32.98 7.20
C ASP A 82 -40.03 33.23 6.42
N VAL A 83 -39.79 34.49 6.12
CA VAL A 83 -38.63 34.94 5.40
C VAL A 83 -37.31 34.68 6.18
N LYS A 84 -37.36 34.77 7.52
CA LYS A 84 -36.16 34.53 8.35
C LYS A 84 -35.80 33.07 8.37
N GLY A 85 -36.77 32.16 8.52
CA GLY A 85 -36.57 30.72 8.42
C GLY A 85 -36.00 30.32 7.04
N ALA A 86 -36.59 30.84 5.97
CA ALA A 86 -36.09 30.60 4.61
C ALA A 86 -34.65 31.08 4.40
N GLN A 87 -34.27 32.25 4.95
CA GLN A 87 -32.89 32.74 4.87
C GLN A 87 -31.92 31.86 5.63
N TYR A 88 -32.33 31.31 6.78
CA TYR A 88 -31.52 30.34 7.53
C TYR A 88 -31.23 29.08 6.70
N TRP A 89 -32.27 28.46 6.14
CA TRP A 89 -32.11 27.25 5.32
C TRP A 89 -31.31 27.51 4.03
N ASN A 90 -31.50 28.67 3.41
CA ASN A 90 -30.68 29.09 2.27
C ASN A 90 -29.18 29.17 2.62
N LYS A 91 -28.87 29.66 3.82
CA LYS A 91 -27.49 29.70 4.30
C LYS A 91 -26.94 28.27 4.48
N GLN A 92 -27.66 27.40 5.20
CA GLN A 92 -27.29 26.00 5.41
C GLN A 92 -27.03 25.32 4.06
N ARG A 93 -27.95 25.46 3.11
CA ARG A 93 -27.79 24.90 1.76
C ARG A 93 -26.55 25.41 1.01
N LYS A 94 -26.13 26.65 1.27
CA LYS A 94 -24.88 27.18 0.69
C LYS A 94 -23.65 26.56 1.34
N ASP A 95 -23.69 26.33 2.63
CA ASP A 95 -22.61 25.70 3.37
C ASP A 95 -22.45 24.23 2.93
N GLU A 96 -23.54 23.46 2.87
CA GLU A 96 -23.56 22.10 2.32
C GLU A 96 -23.04 22.04 0.86
N ASN A 97 -23.37 23.01 0.02
CA ASN A 97 -22.81 23.07 -1.32
C ASN A 97 -21.28 23.35 -1.34
N ALA A 98 -20.75 24.02 -0.33
CA ALA A 98 -19.32 24.22 -0.19
C ALA A 98 -18.63 22.93 0.25
N GLU A 99 -19.18 22.20 1.20
CA GLU A 99 -18.73 20.88 1.65
C GLU A 99 -18.74 19.88 0.50
N ILE A 100 -19.85 19.72 -0.21
CA ILE A 100 -19.93 18.85 -1.41
C ILE A 100 -18.84 19.18 -2.45
N ARG A 101 -18.49 20.46 -2.62
CA ARG A 101 -17.40 20.82 -3.54
C ARG A 101 -16.03 20.43 -3.02
N HIS A 102 -15.84 20.50 -1.71
CA HIS A 102 -14.61 20.05 -1.05
C HIS A 102 -14.46 18.55 -1.21
N ASP A 103 -15.46 17.78 -0.78
CA ASP A 103 -15.44 16.32 -0.81
C ASP A 103 -15.29 15.75 -2.22
N LYS A 104 -15.86 16.43 -3.23
CA LYS A 104 -15.62 16.05 -4.63
C LYS A 104 -14.16 16.21 -5.06
N LYS A 105 -13.43 17.17 -4.51
CA LYS A 105 -11.99 17.31 -4.78
C LYS A 105 -11.21 16.21 -4.08
N ASP A 106 -11.60 15.91 -2.85
CA ASP A 106 -10.95 14.85 -2.07
C ASP A 106 -11.20 13.48 -2.74
N LEU A 107 -12.43 13.20 -3.15
CA LEU A 107 -12.75 12.00 -3.93
C LEU A 107 -11.94 11.90 -5.23
N ALA A 108 -11.73 13.02 -5.94
CA ALA A 108 -10.90 13.03 -7.13
C ALA A 108 -9.44 12.70 -6.82
N HIS A 109 -8.94 13.16 -5.66
CA HIS A 109 -7.59 12.87 -5.17
C HIS A 109 -7.45 11.40 -4.79
N SER A 110 -8.36 10.89 -3.97
CA SER A 110 -8.41 9.48 -3.56
C SER A 110 -8.50 8.54 -4.76
N ASN A 111 -9.29 8.88 -5.78
CA ASN A 111 -9.35 8.09 -7.02
C ASN A 111 -8.04 8.10 -7.82
N LEU A 112 -7.30 9.23 -7.83
CA LEU A 112 -5.98 9.31 -8.44
C LEU A 112 -4.97 8.44 -7.70
N ASP A 113 -5.02 8.44 -6.37
CA ASP A 113 -4.14 7.63 -5.52
C ASP A 113 -4.40 6.14 -5.73
N VAL A 114 -5.66 5.71 -5.78
CA VAL A 114 -6.07 4.34 -6.17
C VAL A 114 -5.48 3.96 -7.53
N LYS A 115 -5.57 4.84 -8.52
CA LYS A 115 -5.04 4.59 -9.86
C LYS A 115 -3.51 4.41 -9.83
N ASN A 116 -2.82 5.28 -9.12
CA ASN A 116 -1.36 5.25 -9.00
C ASN A 116 -0.89 4.01 -8.22
N ALA A 117 -1.56 3.66 -7.13
CA ALA A 117 -1.26 2.46 -6.34
C ALA A 117 -1.48 1.18 -7.17
N LYS A 118 -2.56 1.10 -7.94
CA LYS A 118 -2.79 -0.03 -8.87
C LYS A 118 -1.72 -0.13 -9.95
N ALA A 119 -1.24 1.00 -10.48
CA ALA A 119 -0.18 1.00 -11.48
C ALA A 119 1.15 0.50 -10.89
N ARG A 120 1.52 0.94 -9.66
CA ARG A 120 2.70 0.42 -8.94
C ARG A 120 2.59 -1.08 -8.72
N LEU A 121 1.46 -1.53 -8.17
CA LEU A 121 1.21 -2.95 -7.92
C LEU A 121 1.33 -3.80 -9.18
N SER A 122 0.76 -3.35 -10.29
CA SER A 122 0.85 -4.05 -11.58
C SER A 122 2.30 -4.16 -12.08
N LYS A 123 3.08 -3.08 -11.95
CA LYS A 123 4.50 -3.06 -12.31
C LYS A 123 5.30 -4.07 -11.48
N ASP A 124 5.12 -4.06 -10.17
CA ASP A 124 5.89 -4.95 -9.26
C ASP A 124 5.55 -6.42 -9.50
N VAL A 125 4.28 -6.73 -9.76
CA VAL A 125 3.85 -8.09 -10.15
C VAL A 125 4.51 -8.52 -11.46
N ALA A 126 4.59 -7.63 -12.46
CA ALA A 126 5.23 -7.92 -13.74
C ALA A 126 6.74 -8.19 -13.58
N VAL A 127 7.44 -7.34 -12.82
CA VAL A 127 8.87 -7.51 -12.52
C VAL A 127 9.12 -8.84 -11.79
N ARG A 128 8.35 -9.11 -10.72
CA ARG A 128 8.47 -10.38 -9.99
C ARG A 128 8.27 -11.60 -10.90
N ASN A 129 7.27 -11.57 -11.76
CA ASN A 129 6.98 -12.70 -12.64
C ASN A 129 8.12 -12.92 -13.66
N HIS A 130 8.70 -11.83 -14.17
CA HIS A 130 9.87 -11.88 -15.03
C HIS A 130 11.07 -12.53 -14.33
N ASP A 131 11.40 -12.09 -13.11
CA ASP A 131 12.52 -12.61 -12.33
C ASP A 131 12.34 -14.09 -11.97
N VAL A 132 11.13 -14.49 -11.60
CA VAL A 132 10.80 -15.90 -11.34
C VAL A 132 10.95 -16.74 -12.61
N ALA A 133 10.54 -16.23 -13.78
CA ALA A 133 10.68 -16.93 -15.05
C ALA A 133 12.14 -17.11 -15.44
N GLN A 134 12.97 -16.08 -15.29
CA GLN A 134 14.42 -16.16 -15.54
C GLN A 134 15.09 -17.19 -14.63
N ARG A 135 14.79 -17.18 -13.34
CA ARG A 135 15.31 -18.16 -12.38
C ARG A 135 14.98 -19.59 -12.78
N ASN A 136 13.72 -19.83 -13.14
CA ASN A 136 13.26 -21.17 -13.53
C ASN A 136 13.87 -21.62 -14.87
N GLY A 137 14.12 -20.67 -15.78
CA GLY A 137 14.83 -20.93 -17.04
C GLY A 137 16.31 -21.27 -16.86
N ALA A 138 16.97 -20.61 -15.91
CA ALA A 138 18.36 -20.91 -15.56
C ALA A 138 18.52 -22.28 -14.88
N ALA A 139 17.59 -22.65 -14.01
CA ALA A 139 17.60 -23.95 -13.31
C ALA A 139 17.38 -25.16 -14.22
N LYS A 140 16.80 -24.98 -15.41
CA LYS A 140 16.59 -26.06 -16.40
C LYS A 140 17.83 -26.33 -17.29
N LYS A 141 18.87 -25.49 -17.19
CA LYS A 141 20.10 -25.63 -18.03
C LYS A 141 21.26 -26.31 -17.29
N ILE A 142 21.02 -26.72 -16.04
CA ILE A 142 21.95 -27.50 -15.20
C ILE A 142 21.52 -28.97 -15.20
#